data_d0820222d898b00af5825a61f91ff80e
#
_entry.id   d0820222d898b00af5825a61f91ff80e
#
_cell.length_a   1.000
_cell.length_b   1.000
_cell.length_c   1.000
_cell.angle_alpha   90.00
_cell.angle_beta   90.00
_cell.angle_gamma   90.00
#
_symmetry.space_group_name_H-M   'P 1'
#
loop_
_entity.id
_entity.type
_entity.pdbx_description
1 polymer ?
#
loop_
_entity_poly.entity_id
_entity_poly.type
_entity_poly.pdbx_seq_one_letter_code
_entity_poly.pdbx_strand_id
1 'polypeptide(L)'
;MEKTGFAVFKYKHAGPAGISDKRLKVCKFSAIAGLVLVFVFFPVGVALLVLALGAWLTAPKCLSLGPRYLICGDRIVYYGNVRKIDFELDAGRLTLLPAADQPFVIEQEKFPTNARKSHKIAANKAAKFSKVSTKLIEKIRQASPSVELSGIGQS
;
A
#
# COMPACT_ATOMS: atom_id res chain seq x y z
N MET A 1 16.77 -24.50 -7.50
CA MET A 1 16.45 -23.66 -6.32
C MET A 1 15.69 -22.43 -6.82
N GLU A 2 14.38 -22.47 -6.77
CA GLU A 2 13.55 -21.30 -7.05
C GLU A 2 13.81 -20.24 -5.99
N LYS A 3 14.35 -19.10 -6.41
CA LYS A 3 14.46 -17.93 -5.54
C LYS A 3 13.04 -17.51 -5.22
N THR A 4 12.52 -17.91 -4.06
CA THR A 4 11.27 -17.42 -3.48
C THR A 4 11.43 -15.93 -3.11
N GLY A 5 11.75 -15.11 -4.11
CA GLY A 5 12.06 -13.72 -3.94
C GLY A 5 10.80 -12.88 -4.03
N PHE A 6 10.52 -12.13 -2.97
CA PHE A 6 9.58 -11.03 -3.05
C PHE A 6 10.06 -10.01 -4.09
N ALA A 7 9.21 -9.64 -5.03
CA ALA A 7 9.47 -8.50 -5.89
C ALA A 7 9.10 -7.22 -5.12
N VAL A 8 10.11 -6.46 -4.71
CA VAL A 8 9.94 -5.25 -3.91
C VAL A 8 9.94 -4.02 -4.81
N PHE A 9 8.91 -3.19 -4.66
CA PHE A 9 8.75 -1.93 -5.38
C PHE A 9 8.67 -0.77 -4.38
N LYS A 10 9.35 0.34 -4.66
CA LYS A 10 9.15 1.58 -3.92
C LYS A 10 7.75 2.10 -4.21
N TYR A 11 6.95 2.35 -3.18
CA TYR A 11 5.57 2.80 -3.29
C TYR A 11 5.25 3.78 -2.17
N LYS A 12 4.81 4.99 -2.53
CA LYS A 12 4.44 6.02 -1.56
C LYS A 12 2.97 5.85 -1.18
N HIS A 13 2.68 4.91 -0.28
CA HIS A 13 1.34 4.90 0.29
C HIS A 13 1.21 6.10 1.24
N ALA A 14 0.32 7.02 0.93
CA ALA A 14 -0.03 8.11 1.82
C ALA A 14 -1.27 7.70 2.63
N GLY A 15 -1.20 7.89 3.94
CA GLY A 15 -2.34 7.73 4.82
C GLY A 15 -2.56 6.31 5.38
N PRO A 16 -3.73 6.08 6.00
CA PRO A 16 -4.01 4.89 6.79
C PRO A 16 -4.04 3.57 5.98
N ALA A 17 -4.17 3.64 4.66
CA ALA A 17 -4.27 2.44 3.81
C ALA A 17 -3.01 1.57 3.80
N GLY A 18 -1.85 2.10 4.16
CA GLY A 18 -0.58 1.36 4.22
C GLY A 18 -0.02 1.21 5.63
N ILE A 19 -0.77 1.62 6.63
CA ILE A 19 -0.41 1.50 8.04
C ILE A 19 -1.38 0.51 8.68
N SER A 20 -0.87 -0.46 9.45
CA SER A 20 -1.76 -1.42 10.13
C SER A 20 -2.64 -0.69 11.14
N ASP A 21 -3.85 -1.23 11.38
CA ASP A 21 -4.79 -0.67 12.34
C ASP A 21 -4.18 -0.56 13.75
N LYS A 22 -3.32 -1.54 14.12
CA LYS A 22 -2.61 -1.51 15.40
C LYS A 22 -1.67 -0.30 15.49
N ARG A 23 -0.86 -0.07 14.46
CA ARG A 23 0.07 1.07 14.42
C ARG A 23 -0.69 2.40 14.37
N LEU A 24 -1.79 2.46 13.62
CA LEU A 24 -2.64 3.66 13.55
C LEU A 24 -3.26 3.99 14.91
N LYS A 25 -3.76 2.96 15.64
CA LYS A 25 -4.28 3.12 17.00
C LYS A 25 -3.18 3.62 17.95
N VAL A 26 -1.99 3.04 17.91
CA VAL A 26 -0.84 3.49 18.71
C VAL A 26 -0.49 4.95 18.41
N CYS A 27 -0.38 5.33 17.13
CA CYS A 27 -0.09 6.70 16.74
C CYS A 27 -1.16 7.68 17.26
N LYS A 28 -2.44 7.37 17.07
CA LYS A 28 -3.55 8.22 17.53
C LYS A 28 -3.57 8.34 19.06
N PHE A 29 -3.46 7.21 19.75
CA PHE A 29 -3.50 7.19 21.21
C PHE A 29 -2.31 7.94 21.82
N SER A 30 -1.08 7.69 21.31
CA SER A 30 0.12 8.40 21.77
C SER A 30 0.08 9.88 21.44
N ALA A 31 -0.51 10.29 20.31
CA ALA A 31 -0.66 11.69 19.97
C ALA A 31 -1.65 12.41 20.90
N ILE A 32 -2.81 11.80 21.17
CA ILE A 32 -3.84 12.37 22.07
C ILE A 32 -3.32 12.43 23.50
N ALA A 33 -2.77 11.31 24.01
CA ALA A 33 -2.20 11.26 25.35
C ALA A 33 -1.03 12.22 25.51
N GLY A 34 -0.16 12.32 24.50
CA GLY A 34 0.95 13.24 24.47
C GLY A 34 0.49 14.71 24.55
N LEU A 35 -0.56 15.06 23.78
CA LEU A 35 -1.11 16.42 23.80
C LEU A 35 -1.64 16.80 25.19
N VAL A 36 -2.37 15.91 25.84
CA VAL A 36 -2.90 16.14 27.20
C VAL A 36 -1.77 16.23 28.23
N LEU A 37 -0.81 15.31 28.16
CA LEU A 37 0.28 15.22 29.13
C LEU A 37 1.33 16.34 28.98
N VAL A 38 1.42 17.01 27.84
CA VAL A 38 2.28 18.20 27.67
C VAL A 38 1.92 19.29 28.68
N PHE A 39 0.65 19.45 29.07
CA PHE A 39 0.20 20.44 30.02
C PHE A 39 0.40 20.04 31.49
N VAL A 40 0.48 18.73 31.78
CA VAL A 40 0.61 18.20 33.15
C VAL A 40 2.04 17.77 33.46
N PHE A 41 2.66 17.03 32.52
CA PHE A 41 4.00 16.49 32.60
C PHE A 41 4.73 16.70 31.28
N PHE A 42 5.23 17.92 31.06
CA PHE A 42 5.86 18.33 29.82
C PHE A 42 6.84 17.31 29.19
N PRO A 43 7.84 16.77 29.92
CA PRO A 43 8.79 15.83 29.31
C PRO A 43 8.14 14.53 28.82
N VAL A 44 7.13 14.02 29.55
CA VAL A 44 6.42 12.79 29.17
C VAL A 44 5.52 13.03 27.97
N GLY A 45 4.82 14.18 27.95
CA GLY A 45 3.98 14.55 26.80
C GLY A 45 4.78 14.69 25.51
N VAL A 46 5.93 15.35 25.57
CA VAL A 46 6.85 15.49 24.43
C VAL A 46 7.36 14.14 23.95
N ALA A 47 7.77 13.26 24.87
CA ALA A 47 8.24 11.92 24.54
C ALA A 47 7.17 11.10 23.78
N LEU A 48 5.91 11.17 24.21
CA LEU A 48 4.80 10.51 23.52
C LEU A 48 4.51 11.08 22.13
N LEU A 49 4.61 12.41 21.95
CA LEU A 49 4.47 13.04 20.64
C LEU A 49 5.59 12.63 19.68
N VAL A 50 6.83 12.58 20.16
CA VAL A 50 7.98 12.10 19.38
C VAL A 50 7.79 10.63 19.00
N LEU A 51 7.29 9.81 19.90
CA LEU A 51 7.00 8.40 19.64
C LEU A 51 5.90 8.23 18.59
N ALA A 52 4.83 9.00 18.67
CA ALA A 52 3.76 9.01 17.67
C ALA A 52 4.30 9.42 16.28
N LEU A 53 5.10 10.48 16.21
CA LEU A 53 5.72 10.96 14.98
C LEU A 53 6.71 9.92 14.42
N GLY A 54 7.56 9.33 15.26
CA GLY A 54 8.49 8.27 14.88
C GLY A 54 7.77 7.05 14.32
N ALA A 55 6.72 6.58 14.99
CA ALA A 55 5.90 5.46 14.51
C ALA A 55 5.22 5.75 13.16
N TRP A 56 4.83 6.99 12.91
CA TRP A 56 4.29 7.43 11.62
C TRP A 56 5.34 7.48 10.52
N LEU A 57 6.51 8.09 10.79
CA LEU A 57 7.57 8.29 9.80
C LEU A 57 8.29 6.99 9.41
N THR A 58 8.40 6.04 10.34
CA THR A 58 9.08 4.75 10.12
C THR A 58 8.23 3.72 9.39
N ALA A 59 6.97 4.04 9.02
CA ALA A 59 6.13 3.13 8.25
C ALA A 59 6.80 2.78 6.90
N PRO A 60 6.93 1.47 6.57
CA PRO A 60 7.59 1.04 5.34
C PRO A 60 6.89 1.59 4.10
N LYS A 61 7.64 2.27 3.22
CA LYS A 61 7.12 2.84 1.96
C LYS A 61 7.45 1.92 0.79
N CYS A 62 7.02 0.68 0.87
CA CYS A 62 7.27 -0.34 -0.14
C CYS A 62 6.04 -1.20 -0.40
N LEU A 63 5.97 -1.74 -1.61
CA LEU A 63 5.01 -2.73 -2.05
C LEU A 63 5.80 -4.00 -2.41
N SER A 64 5.58 -5.07 -1.68
CA SER A 64 6.27 -6.34 -1.85
C SER A 64 5.30 -7.40 -2.36
N LEU A 65 5.56 -7.93 -3.54
CA LEU A 65 4.77 -9.00 -4.16
C LEU A 65 5.39 -10.36 -3.84
N GLY A 66 4.79 -11.09 -2.93
CA GLY A 66 5.16 -12.46 -2.61
C GLY A 66 4.52 -13.48 -3.54
N PRO A 67 4.71 -14.78 -3.29
CA PRO A 67 4.08 -15.86 -4.07
C PRO A 67 2.58 -16.00 -3.78
N ARG A 68 2.12 -15.76 -2.56
CA ARG A 68 0.73 -15.99 -2.11
C ARG A 68 0.04 -14.75 -1.54
N TYR A 69 0.78 -13.68 -1.30
CA TYR A 69 0.28 -12.44 -0.72
C TYR A 69 1.12 -11.25 -1.15
N LEU A 70 0.54 -10.07 -1.07
CA LEU A 70 1.26 -8.81 -1.18
C LEU A 70 1.36 -8.14 0.19
N ILE A 71 2.43 -7.38 0.40
CA ILE A 71 2.63 -6.53 1.57
C ILE A 71 2.77 -5.10 1.09
N CYS A 72 1.96 -4.19 1.63
CA CYS A 72 2.10 -2.77 1.42
C CYS A 72 2.19 -2.05 2.76
N GLY A 73 3.37 -1.57 3.09
CA GLY A 73 3.63 -1.11 4.44
C GLY A 73 3.45 -2.25 5.45
N ASP A 74 2.51 -2.07 6.37
CA ASP A 74 2.15 -3.06 7.39
C ASP A 74 0.90 -3.89 7.00
N ARG A 75 0.31 -3.64 5.82
CA ARG A 75 -0.89 -4.33 5.37
C ARG A 75 -0.54 -5.53 4.50
N ILE A 76 -1.15 -6.66 4.80
CA ILE A 76 -1.00 -7.91 4.04
C ILE A 76 -2.32 -8.22 3.35
N VAL A 77 -2.26 -8.52 2.05
CA VAL A 77 -3.42 -8.96 1.26
C VAL A 77 -3.10 -10.32 0.66
N TYR A 78 -3.88 -11.34 1.04
CA TYR A 78 -3.74 -12.69 0.52
C TYR A 78 -4.46 -12.83 -0.82
N TYR A 79 -3.79 -13.35 -1.84
CA TYR A 79 -4.34 -13.48 -3.19
C TYR A 79 -5.57 -14.40 -3.24
N GLY A 80 -5.56 -15.49 -2.46
CA GLY A 80 -6.69 -16.41 -2.39
C GLY A 80 -7.98 -15.81 -1.80
N ASN A 81 -7.87 -14.67 -1.09
CA ASN A 81 -9.02 -13.98 -0.53
C ASN A 81 -9.61 -12.92 -1.45
N VAL A 82 -8.94 -12.61 -2.58
CA VAL A 82 -9.43 -11.61 -3.54
C VAL A 82 -10.52 -12.21 -4.39
N ARG A 83 -11.72 -11.61 -4.36
CA ARG A 83 -12.89 -12.03 -5.16
C ARG A 83 -13.02 -11.25 -6.46
N LYS A 84 -12.66 -9.98 -6.42
CA LYS A 84 -12.79 -9.10 -7.58
C LYS A 84 -11.57 -8.20 -7.71
N ILE A 85 -11.16 -8.01 -8.95
CA ILE A 85 -10.13 -7.04 -9.33
C ILE A 85 -10.80 -6.02 -10.24
N ASP A 86 -10.69 -4.76 -9.88
CA ASP A 86 -11.16 -3.64 -10.69
C ASP A 86 -9.96 -2.85 -11.20
N PHE A 87 -9.78 -2.83 -12.52
CA PHE A 87 -8.61 -2.25 -13.16
C PHE A 87 -9.02 -1.09 -14.07
N GLU A 88 -8.86 0.12 -13.59
CA GLU A 88 -9.13 1.37 -14.30
C GLU A 88 -7.82 1.90 -14.89
N LEU A 89 -7.54 1.54 -16.16
CA LEU A 89 -6.30 1.94 -16.83
C LEU A 89 -6.21 3.46 -16.99
N ASP A 90 -7.31 4.11 -17.38
CA ASP A 90 -7.37 5.55 -17.60
C ASP A 90 -7.18 6.35 -16.31
N ALA A 91 -7.73 5.86 -15.21
CA ALA A 91 -7.53 6.44 -13.88
C ALA A 91 -6.19 6.04 -13.25
N GLY A 92 -5.45 5.10 -13.84
CA GLY A 92 -4.21 4.57 -13.26
C GLY A 92 -4.42 3.93 -11.89
N ARG A 93 -5.53 3.19 -11.73
CA ARG A 93 -5.96 2.61 -10.47
C ARG A 93 -6.21 1.12 -10.61
N LEU A 94 -5.74 0.35 -9.64
CA LEU A 94 -6.04 -1.06 -9.48
C LEU A 94 -6.62 -1.28 -8.09
N THR A 95 -7.87 -1.74 -8.02
CA THR A 95 -8.57 -2.02 -6.77
C THR A 95 -8.72 -3.52 -6.60
N LEU A 96 -8.25 -4.04 -5.49
CA LEU A 96 -8.46 -5.42 -5.06
C LEU A 96 -9.57 -5.44 -4.02
N LEU A 97 -10.58 -6.28 -4.23
CA LEU A 97 -11.73 -6.47 -3.35
C LEU A 97 -11.62 -7.86 -2.68
N PRO A 98 -11.05 -7.94 -1.47
CA PRO A 98 -11.04 -9.17 -0.70
C PRO A 98 -12.44 -9.51 -0.18
N ALA A 99 -12.66 -10.80 0.15
CA ALA A 99 -13.95 -11.28 0.63
C ALA A 99 -14.37 -10.71 2.00
N ALA A 100 -13.42 -10.46 2.88
CA ALA A 100 -13.67 -10.08 4.28
C ALA A 100 -12.93 -8.82 4.73
N ASP A 101 -12.01 -8.30 3.93
CA ASP A 101 -11.21 -7.13 4.25
C ASP A 101 -11.65 -5.89 3.46
N GLN A 102 -11.16 -4.72 3.92
CA GLN A 102 -11.35 -3.47 3.19
C GLN A 102 -10.68 -3.51 1.81
N PRO A 103 -11.24 -2.83 0.80
CA PRO A 103 -10.63 -2.70 -0.51
C PRO A 103 -9.19 -2.22 -0.43
N PHE A 104 -8.32 -2.78 -1.27
CA PHE A 104 -6.95 -2.38 -1.37
C PHE A 104 -6.69 -1.72 -2.73
N VAL A 105 -6.25 -0.48 -2.72
CA VAL A 105 -6.10 0.33 -3.94
C VAL A 105 -4.63 0.62 -4.20
N ILE A 106 -4.19 0.33 -5.42
CA ILE A 106 -2.87 0.71 -5.95
C ILE A 106 -3.09 1.81 -6.98
N GLU A 107 -2.40 2.94 -6.79
CA GLU A 107 -2.51 4.10 -7.68
C GLU A 107 -1.17 4.38 -8.37
N GLN A 108 -1.23 4.67 -9.65
CA GLN A 108 -0.07 5.01 -10.48
C GLN A 108 0.72 6.19 -9.90
N GLU A 109 0.03 7.21 -9.41
CA GLU A 109 0.64 8.42 -8.87
C GLU A 109 1.55 8.19 -7.66
N LYS A 110 1.34 7.10 -6.93
CA LYS A 110 2.12 6.75 -5.74
C LYS A 110 3.47 6.08 -6.04
N PHE A 111 3.76 5.77 -7.31
CA PHE A 111 5.06 5.23 -7.69
C PHE A 111 6.09 6.35 -7.81
N PRO A 112 7.20 6.30 -7.05
CA PRO A 112 8.24 7.32 -7.13
C PRO A 112 9.04 7.20 -8.42
N THR A 113 9.47 8.36 -8.95
CA THR A 113 10.33 8.46 -10.13
C THR A 113 11.44 9.49 -9.88
N ASN A 114 12.60 9.27 -10.48
CA ASN A 114 13.72 10.21 -10.46
C ASN A 114 13.73 11.12 -11.70
N ALA A 115 12.74 10.99 -12.59
CA ALA A 115 12.63 11.85 -13.76
C ALA A 115 12.30 13.30 -13.33
N ARG A 116 12.86 14.27 -14.06
CA ARG A 116 12.64 15.69 -13.80
C ARG A 116 11.61 16.32 -14.76
N LYS A 117 11.51 15.79 -16.01
CA LYS A 117 10.58 16.30 -17.03
C LYS A 117 9.20 15.67 -16.83
N SER A 118 8.13 16.47 -16.89
CA SER A 118 6.74 16.06 -16.63
C SER A 118 6.30 14.84 -17.43
N HIS A 119 6.53 14.84 -18.76
CA HIS A 119 6.18 13.71 -19.62
C HIS A 119 6.93 12.41 -19.25
N LYS A 120 8.23 12.52 -18.84
CA LYS A 120 9.01 11.36 -18.37
C LYS A 120 8.55 10.88 -16.99
N ILE A 121 8.06 11.77 -16.13
CA ILE A 121 7.48 11.42 -14.84
C ILE A 121 6.25 10.56 -15.05
N ALA A 122 5.30 11.01 -15.87
CA ALA A 122 4.07 10.29 -16.18
C ALA A 122 4.36 8.91 -16.79
N ALA A 123 5.21 8.88 -17.85
CA ALA A 123 5.59 7.63 -18.50
C ALA A 123 6.26 6.62 -17.56
N ASN A 124 7.17 7.05 -16.68
CA ASN A 124 7.84 6.17 -15.73
C ASN A 124 6.91 5.65 -14.65
N LYS A 125 5.96 6.45 -14.18
CA LYS A 125 4.93 6.01 -13.23
C LYS A 125 4.00 4.99 -13.87
N ALA A 126 3.53 5.26 -15.09
CA ALA A 126 2.68 4.36 -15.86
C ALA A 126 3.37 3.01 -16.12
N ALA A 127 4.63 3.02 -16.56
CA ALA A 127 5.40 1.80 -16.79
C ALA A 127 5.57 0.96 -15.50
N LYS A 128 5.84 1.61 -14.36
CA LYS A 128 5.94 0.90 -13.07
C LYS A 128 4.60 0.34 -12.62
N PHE A 129 3.53 1.13 -12.74
CA PHE A 129 2.18 0.70 -12.41
C PHE A 129 1.75 -0.49 -13.26
N SER A 130 1.90 -0.41 -14.60
CA SER A 130 1.59 -1.50 -15.51
C SER A 130 2.35 -2.78 -15.16
N LYS A 131 3.67 -2.69 -14.94
CA LYS A 131 4.50 -3.84 -14.54
C LYS A 131 4.04 -4.49 -13.24
N VAL A 132 3.67 -3.70 -12.25
CA VAL A 132 3.18 -4.18 -10.96
C VAL A 132 1.79 -4.80 -11.11
N SER A 133 0.88 -4.12 -11.79
CA SER A 133 -0.50 -4.57 -12.02
C SER A 133 -0.55 -5.89 -12.78
N THR A 134 0.20 -6.02 -13.87
CA THR A 134 0.27 -7.27 -14.64
C THR A 134 0.75 -8.44 -13.79
N LYS A 135 1.87 -8.27 -13.08
CA LYS A 135 2.39 -9.32 -12.19
C LYS A 135 1.43 -9.68 -11.06
N LEU A 136 0.73 -8.70 -10.52
CA LEU A 136 -0.20 -8.91 -9.43
C LEU A 136 -1.45 -9.65 -9.90
N ILE A 137 -2.04 -9.23 -11.02
CA ILE A 137 -3.19 -9.90 -11.64
C ILE A 137 -2.84 -11.36 -11.96
N GLU A 138 -1.68 -11.60 -12.56
CA GLU A 138 -1.21 -12.96 -12.87
C GLU A 138 -1.14 -13.84 -11.61
N LYS A 139 -0.50 -13.34 -10.54
CA LYS A 139 -0.39 -14.07 -9.26
C LYS A 139 -1.73 -14.32 -8.58
N ILE A 140 -2.65 -13.34 -8.64
CA ILE A 140 -3.99 -13.51 -8.07
C ILE A 140 -4.77 -14.56 -8.88
N ARG A 141 -4.71 -14.52 -10.21
CA ARG A 141 -5.36 -15.52 -11.06
C ARG A 141 -4.82 -16.93 -10.83
N GLN A 142 -3.53 -17.08 -10.60
CA GLN A 142 -2.93 -18.36 -10.23
C GLN A 142 -3.41 -18.87 -8.86
N ALA A 143 -3.61 -17.97 -7.89
CA ALA A 143 -4.07 -18.33 -6.55
C ALA A 143 -5.59 -18.46 -6.43
N SER A 144 -6.35 -17.72 -7.24
CA SER A 144 -7.81 -17.68 -7.26
C SER A 144 -8.29 -17.64 -8.72
N PRO A 145 -8.47 -18.79 -9.39
CA PRO A 145 -8.91 -18.84 -10.79
C PRO A 145 -10.30 -18.26 -11.04
N SER A 146 -11.14 -18.22 -10.00
CA SER A 146 -12.51 -17.69 -10.05
C SER A 146 -12.62 -16.19 -9.80
N VAL A 147 -11.49 -15.45 -9.73
CA VAL A 147 -11.49 -14.02 -9.51
C VAL A 147 -12.16 -13.29 -10.66
N GLU A 148 -13.11 -12.40 -10.33
CA GLU A 148 -13.75 -11.53 -11.31
C GLU A 148 -12.82 -10.39 -11.70
N LEU A 149 -12.66 -10.17 -13.00
CA LEU A 149 -11.90 -9.03 -13.55
C LEU A 149 -12.87 -8.05 -14.19
N SER A 150 -12.88 -6.82 -13.70
CA SER A 150 -13.61 -5.71 -14.31
C SER A 150 -12.65 -4.56 -14.69
N GLY A 151 -13.06 -3.75 -15.65
CA GLY A 151 -12.29 -2.56 -16.07
C GLY A 151 -11.14 -2.83 -17.05
N ILE A 152 -10.89 -4.06 -17.47
CA ILE A 152 -10.02 -4.30 -18.63
C ILE A 152 -10.86 -3.97 -19.84
N GLY A 153 -10.58 -2.80 -20.47
CA GLY A 153 -11.28 -2.34 -21.64
C GLY A 153 -11.45 -3.47 -22.67
N GLN A 154 -12.70 -3.79 -22.96
CA GLN A 154 -13.05 -4.53 -24.15
C GLN A 154 -12.69 -3.62 -25.33
N SER A 155 -11.56 -3.92 -25.96
CA SER A 155 -11.21 -3.39 -27.28
C SER A 155 -11.72 -4.38 -28.32
#